data_bf9ea230f308bb1302a86b75daada7c1
#
_entry.id   bf9ea230f308bb1302a86b75daada7c1
#
_cell.length_a   1.000
_cell.length_b   1.000
_cell.length_c   1.000
_cell.angle_alpha   90.00
_cell.angle_beta   90.00
_cell.angle_gamma   90.00
#
_symmetry.space_group_name_H-M   'P 1'
#
loop_
_entity.id
_entity.type
_entity.pdbx_description
1 polymer ?
#
loop_
_entity_poly.entity_id
_entity_poly.type
_entity_poly.pdbx_seq_one_letter_code
_entity_poly.pdbx_strand_id
1 'polypeptide(L)'
;MFNGYKCFNKGLTNRYGIKYEIGKEYHCDKEIKFGNNGHGFHVCKRLEDTLKFFDSNIDIAYVKCYGKYDEIKDTKENDYNDNYDMYAFEYMIIEKILSREEIISYALNLNDERIKKFLMYFKLTPEEKNIFKNKYKDRQHILNFIAYYQDGDKEAFTHREKRLSKKKTM
;
A
#
# COMPACT_ATOMS: atom_id res chain seq x y z
N MET A 1 -3.54 10.25 19.31
CA MET A 1 -4.02 8.98 18.71
C MET A 1 -3.73 8.98 17.22
N PHE A 2 -3.12 7.92 16.73
CA PHE A 2 -2.77 7.76 15.32
C PHE A 2 -3.85 6.97 14.60
N ASN A 3 -4.25 7.43 13.42
CA ASN A 3 -5.16 6.71 12.53
C ASN A 3 -4.42 6.34 11.25
N GLY A 4 -4.55 5.09 10.83
CA GLY A 4 -3.85 4.61 9.65
C GLY A 4 -4.42 3.30 9.12
N TYR A 5 -3.59 2.60 8.35
CA TYR A 5 -3.98 1.39 7.64
C TYR A 5 -3.05 0.24 7.95
N LYS A 6 -3.61 -0.95 7.98
CA LYS A 6 -2.86 -2.19 8.14
C LYS A 6 -3.44 -3.28 7.25
N CYS A 7 -2.56 -3.98 6.55
CA CYS A 7 -2.92 -5.20 5.83
C CYS A 7 -2.86 -6.42 6.74
N PHE A 8 -3.81 -7.31 6.55
CA PHE A 8 -3.86 -8.64 7.13
C PHE A 8 -4.08 -9.67 6.03
N ASN A 9 -3.76 -10.92 6.29
CA ASN A 9 -4.32 -12.01 5.50
C ASN A 9 -5.85 -12.03 5.65
N LYS A 10 -6.54 -12.59 4.66
CA LYS A 10 -8.01 -12.68 4.66
C LYS A 10 -8.53 -13.28 5.97
N GLY A 11 -9.56 -12.65 6.54
CA GLY A 11 -10.12 -13.02 7.84
C GLY A 11 -9.38 -12.36 9.02
N LEU A 12 -8.73 -11.22 8.81
CA LEU A 12 -7.99 -10.47 9.84
C LEU A 12 -6.94 -11.32 10.57
N THR A 13 -6.19 -12.14 9.85
CA THR A 13 -5.10 -12.92 10.43
C THR A 13 -3.73 -12.32 10.08
N ASN A 14 -2.78 -12.43 10.99
CA ASN A 14 -1.40 -12.09 10.68
C ASN A 14 -0.63 -13.30 10.09
N ARG A 15 0.63 -13.09 9.71
CA ARG A 15 1.49 -14.15 9.15
C ARG A 15 1.77 -15.31 10.12
N TYR A 16 1.49 -15.15 11.40
CA TYR A 16 1.65 -16.19 12.42
C TYR A 16 0.33 -16.92 12.74
N GLY A 17 -0.76 -16.62 12.03
CA GLY A 17 -2.06 -17.25 12.23
C GLY A 17 -2.88 -16.65 13.39
N ILE A 18 -2.44 -15.56 13.99
CA ILE A 18 -3.21 -14.88 15.04
C ILE A 18 -4.36 -14.13 14.37
N LYS A 19 -5.58 -14.41 14.83
CA LYS A 19 -6.80 -13.74 14.37
C LYS A 19 -7.13 -12.54 15.24
N TYR A 20 -7.45 -11.42 14.59
CA TYR A 20 -7.87 -10.19 15.24
C TYR A 20 -9.39 -9.98 15.10
N GLU A 21 -9.94 -9.15 15.99
CA GLU A 21 -11.37 -8.81 16.04
C GLU A 21 -11.54 -7.29 15.93
N ILE A 22 -12.57 -6.87 15.20
CA ILE A 22 -12.93 -5.44 15.08
C ILE A 22 -13.41 -4.94 16.45
N GLY A 23 -12.98 -3.74 16.83
CA GLY A 23 -13.35 -3.07 18.07
C GLY A 23 -12.61 -3.52 19.32
N LYS A 24 -11.81 -4.58 19.22
CA LYS A 24 -11.00 -5.08 20.33
C LYS A 24 -9.67 -4.35 20.38
N GLU A 25 -9.25 -3.99 21.62
CA GLU A 25 -7.94 -3.43 21.87
C GLU A 25 -6.89 -4.53 22.00
N TYR A 26 -5.77 -4.32 21.35
CA TYR A 26 -4.59 -5.19 21.43
C TYR A 26 -3.40 -4.44 21.99
N HIS A 27 -2.62 -5.09 22.84
CA HIS A 27 -1.45 -4.56 23.50
C HIS A 27 -0.22 -5.39 23.20
N CYS A 28 0.89 -4.73 22.90
CA CYS A 28 2.21 -5.33 22.80
C CYS A 28 3.00 -4.99 24.06
N ASP A 29 3.38 -5.98 24.84
CA ASP A 29 4.12 -5.85 26.10
C ASP A 29 5.65 -5.80 25.93
N LYS A 30 6.12 -5.89 24.68
CA LYS A 30 7.55 -5.85 24.36
C LYS A 30 7.99 -4.42 24.04
N GLU A 31 9.31 -4.21 24.02
CA GLU A 31 9.88 -2.96 23.55
C GLU A 31 9.43 -2.67 22.09
N ILE A 32 8.84 -1.50 21.90
CA ILE A 32 8.32 -1.12 20.58
C ILE A 32 9.47 -0.70 19.68
N LYS A 33 9.61 -1.42 18.58
CA LYS A 33 10.65 -1.17 17.57
C LYS A 33 10.15 -1.49 16.18
N PHE A 34 10.30 -0.56 15.27
CA PHE A 34 9.96 -0.78 13.85
C PHE A 34 11.00 -1.69 13.18
N GLY A 35 10.53 -2.57 12.31
CA GLY A 35 11.37 -3.42 11.45
C GLY A 35 11.01 -4.91 11.53
N ASN A 36 11.72 -5.72 10.74
CA ASN A 36 11.44 -7.16 10.59
C ASN A 36 11.62 -7.95 11.88
N ASN A 37 12.55 -7.54 12.74
CA ASN A 37 12.80 -8.13 14.06
C ASN A 37 12.24 -7.25 15.18
N GLY A 38 11.40 -6.28 14.85
CA GLY A 38 10.79 -5.38 15.80
C GLY A 38 9.51 -5.95 16.39
N HIS A 39 9.01 -5.24 17.40
CA HIS A 39 7.78 -5.55 18.11
C HIS A 39 6.84 -4.36 18.07
N GLY A 40 5.57 -4.62 18.22
CA GLY A 40 4.50 -3.65 18.12
C GLY A 40 3.63 -3.86 16.89
N PHE A 41 2.58 -3.06 16.78
CA PHE A 41 1.66 -3.12 15.65
C PHE A 41 2.17 -2.21 14.54
N HIS A 42 2.70 -2.81 13.48
CA HIS A 42 3.20 -2.10 12.31
C HIS A 42 2.03 -1.60 11.46
N VAL A 43 1.97 -0.30 11.26
CA VAL A 43 0.88 0.39 10.54
C VAL A 43 1.43 1.45 9.62
N CYS A 44 0.68 1.79 8.59
CA CYS A 44 1.02 2.83 7.63
C CYS A 44 0.01 3.96 7.70
N LYS A 45 0.47 5.19 7.55
CA LYS A 45 -0.43 6.33 7.43
C LYS A 45 -1.18 6.34 6.10
N ARG A 46 -0.58 5.77 5.06
CA ARG A 46 -1.12 5.68 3.71
C ARG A 46 -1.50 4.24 3.39
N LEU A 47 -2.65 4.05 2.79
CA LEU A 47 -3.14 2.73 2.41
C LEU A 47 -2.20 2.02 1.45
N GLU A 48 -1.72 2.72 0.42
CA GLU A 48 -0.86 2.14 -0.60
C GLU A 48 0.48 1.63 -0.06
N ASP A 49 0.94 2.15 1.06
CA ASP A 49 2.18 1.69 1.71
C ASP A 49 2.01 0.32 2.38
N THR A 50 0.78 -0.09 2.68
CA THR A 50 0.50 -1.41 3.26
C THR A 50 0.61 -2.54 2.25
N LEU A 51 0.40 -2.25 0.96
CA LEU A 51 0.22 -3.25 -0.09
C LEU A 51 1.50 -4.02 -0.44
N LYS A 52 2.66 -3.41 -0.23
CA LYS A 52 3.97 -4.00 -0.57
C LYS A 52 4.26 -5.30 0.16
N PHE A 53 3.68 -5.50 1.32
CA PHE A 53 4.03 -6.61 2.23
C PHE A 53 3.12 -7.82 2.09
N PHE A 54 2.13 -7.77 1.22
CA PHE A 54 1.12 -8.81 1.09
C PHE A 54 0.86 -9.16 -0.37
N ASP A 55 0.66 -10.45 -0.60
CA ASP A 55 0.18 -10.96 -1.87
C ASP A 55 -1.32 -10.70 -2.05
N SER A 56 -1.94 -11.39 -2.99
CA SER A 56 -3.39 -11.39 -3.17
C SER A 56 -4.12 -12.01 -1.95
N ASN A 57 -5.41 -11.74 -1.80
CA ASN A 57 -6.27 -12.27 -0.74
C ASN A 57 -5.96 -11.69 0.65
N ILE A 58 -6.09 -10.38 0.73
CA ILE A 58 -5.84 -9.58 1.93
C ILE A 58 -7.10 -8.88 2.42
N ASP A 59 -7.10 -8.53 3.70
CA ASP A 59 -7.97 -7.53 4.29
C ASP A 59 -7.17 -6.28 4.58
N ILE A 60 -7.65 -5.12 4.14
CA ILE A 60 -7.10 -3.83 4.51
C ILE A 60 -8.00 -3.22 5.56
N ALA A 61 -7.45 -2.95 6.73
CA ALA A 61 -8.19 -2.40 7.85
C ALA A 61 -7.78 -0.95 8.12
N TYR A 62 -8.76 -0.15 8.53
CA TYR A 62 -8.54 1.13 9.15
C TYR A 62 -8.38 0.93 10.64
N VAL A 63 -7.28 1.44 11.22
CA VAL A 63 -6.87 1.17 12.60
C VAL A 63 -6.60 2.45 13.37
N LYS A 64 -6.85 2.39 14.67
CA LYS A 64 -6.40 3.39 15.65
C LYS A 64 -5.27 2.81 16.46
N CYS A 65 -4.21 3.59 16.64
CA CYS A 65 -3.04 3.20 17.40
C CYS A 65 -2.63 4.29 18.38
N TYR A 66 -2.03 3.87 19.51
CA TYR A 66 -1.56 4.80 20.53
C TYR A 66 -0.52 4.14 21.44
N GLY A 67 -0.07 4.88 22.47
CA GLY A 67 0.97 4.45 23.38
C GLY A 67 2.36 4.73 22.83
N LYS A 68 3.33 3.96 23.27
CA LYS A 68 4.70 4.05 22.78
C LYS A 68 4.74 3.72 21.29
N TYR A 69 5.62 4.39 20.55
CA TYR A 69 5.77 4.13 19.13
C TYR A 69 7.23 4.28 18.67
N ASP A 70 7.51 3.67 17.55
CA ASP A 70 8.75 3.84 16.80
C ASP A 70 8.38 4.05 15.31
N GLU A 71 9.13 4.87 14.62
CA GLU A 71 8.91 5.16 13.21
C GLU A 71 10.01 4.57 12.34
N ILE A 72 9.70 4.36 11.06
CA ILE A 72 10.70 3.93 10.11
C ILE A 72 11.83 4.97 10.05
N LYS A 73 13.05 4.51 10.27
CA LYS A 73 14.23 5.37 10.13
C LYS A 73 14.78 5.20 8.73
N ASP A 74 15.11 6.33 8.12
CA ASP A 74 15.76 6.38 6.82
C ASP A 74 17.20 5.87 6.95
N THR A 75 17.37 4.55 6.89
CA THR A 75 18.68 3.91 6.87
C THR A 75 19.01 3.53 5.44
N LYS A 76 20.21 3.84 4.99
CA LYS A 76 20.73 3.49 3.65
C LYS A 76 20.73 2.00 3.35
N GLU A 77 20.42 1.16 4.33
CA GLU A 77 20.37 -0.31 4.23
C GLU A 77 18.97 -0.85 3.91
N ASN A 78 17.95 -0.02 3.97
CA ASN A 78 16.60 -0.41 3.58
C ASN A 78 16.34 0.08 2.17
N ASP A 79 15.98 -0.83 1.26
CA ASP A 79 15.46 -0.54 -0.10
C ASP A 79 14.15 0.30 -0.10
N TYR A 80 13.85 0.92 1.03
CA TYR A 80 12.69 1.78 1.27
C TYR A 80 12.99 3.26 0.97
N ASN A 81 13.68 3.53 -0.12
CA ASN A 81 14.03 4.89 -0.57
C ASN A 81 12.81 5.76 -0.95
N ASP A 82 11.61 5.23 -0.79
CA ASP A 82 10.39 6.00 -0.98
C ASP A 82 9.87 6.45 0.38
N ASN A 83 9.41 7.67 0.48
CA ASN A 83 8.82 8.32 1.65
C ASN A 83 7.68 7.50 2.27
N TYR A 84 8.00 6.37 2.91
CA TYR A 84 7.06 5.57 3.68
C TYR A 84 6.78 6.23 5.01
N ASP A 85 5.53 6.42 5.31
CA ASP A 85 5.05 6.95 6.57
C ASP A 85 4.52 5.78 7.41
N MET A 86 5.44 5.07 8.07
CA MET A 86 5.21 3.79 8.74
C MET A 86 5.66 3.83 10.20
N TYR A 87 4.90 3.17 11.05
CA TYR A 87 5.11 3.16 12.50
C TYR A 87 4.88 1.78 13.09
N ALA A 88 5.45 1.55 14.26
CA ALA A 88 5.08 0.47 15.17
C ALA A 88 4.52 1.07 16.46
N PHE A 89 3.36 0.60 16.90
CA PHE A 89 2.68 1.10 18.10
C PHE A 89 2.49 0.02 19.17
N GLU A 90 2.39 0.48 20.41
CA GLU A 90 2.12 -0.36 21.58
C GLU A 90 0.68 -0.87 21.63
N TYR A 91 -0.29 -0.05 21.24
CA TYR A 91 -1.73 -0.38 21.23
C TYR A 91 -2.34 -0.22 19.87
N MET A 92 -3.27 -1.11 19.53
CA MET A 92 -4.04 -1.07 18.28
C MET A 92 -5.49 -1.48 18.49
N ILE A 93 -6.40 -0.76 17.85
CA ILE A 93 -7.80 -1.13 17.70
C ILE A 93 -8.11 -1.14 16.20
N ILE A 94 -8.68 -2.24 15.70
CA ILE A 94 -9.19 -2.31 14.33
C ILE A 94 -10.58 -1.68 14.32
N GLU A 95 -10.73 -0.58 13.59
CA GLU A 95 -12.01 0.12 13.49
C GLU A 95 -12.95 -0.54 12.48
N LYS A 96 -12.42 -0.86 11.32
CA LYS A 96 -13.16 -1.53 10.25
C LYS A 96 -12.25 -2.17 9.22
N ILE A 97 -12.79 -3.15 8.51
CA ILE A 97 -12.23 -3.64 7.25
C ILE A 97 -12.77 -2.77 6.12
N LEU A 98 -11.90 -2.29 5.25
CA LEU A 98 -12.31 -1.50 4.09
C LEU A 98 -12.97 -2.39 3.05
N SER A 99 -14.11 -1.96 2.54
CA SER A 99 -14.72 -2.58 1.36
C SER A 99 -13.88 -2.32 0.11
N ARG A 100 -14.06 -3.14 -0.91
CA ARG A 100 -13.37 -2.93 -2.18
C ARG A 100 -13.72 -1.58 -2.82
N GLU A 101 -14.97 -1.15 -2.70
CA GLU A 101 -15.42 0.17 -3.15
C GLU A 101 -14.71 1.31 -2.41
N GLU A 102 -14.54 1.20 -1.10
CA GLU A 102 -13.80 2.18 -0.29
C GLU A 102 -12.34 2.27 -0.72
N ILE A 103 -11.68 1.13 -0.99
CA ILE A 103 -10.30 1.07 -1.46
C ILE A 103 -10.15 1.74 -2.83
N ILE A 104 -11.03 1.43 -3.77
CA ILE A 104 -11.01 2.02 -5.12
C ILE A 104 -11.28 3.53 -5.06
N SER A 105 -12.27 3.95 -4.26
CA SER A 105 -12.57 5.37 -4.05
C SER A 105 -11.38 6.13 -3.46
N TYR A 106 -10.71 5.54 -2.49
CA TYR A 106 -9.47 6.09 -1.93
C TYR A 106 -8.40 6.27 -3.02
N ALA A 107 -8.16 5.23 -3.82
CA ALA A 107 -7.15 5.24 -4.86
C ALA A 107 -7.41 6.28 -5.96
N LEU A 108 -8.68 6.47 -6.34
CA LEU A 108 -9.08 7.45 -7.36
C LEU A 108 -8.82 8.91 -6.94
N ASN A 109 -8.60 9.18 -5.65
CA ASN A 109 -8.26 10.50 -5.12
C ASN A 109 -6.76 10.73 -4.88
N LEU A 110 -5.92 9.76 -5.21
CA LEU A 110 -4.46 9.87 -5.05
C LEU A 110 -3.83 10.76 -6.13
N ASN A 111 -2.71 11.41 -5.80
CA ASN A 111 -1.88 12.08 -6.78
C ASN A 111 -1.15 11.06 -7.69
N ASP A 112 -0.47 11.54 -8.72
CA ASP A 112 0.14 10.68 -9.74
C ASP A 112 1.22 9.73 -9.19
N GLU A 113 2.02 10.14 -8.22
CA GLU A 113 3.04 9.27 -7.63
C GLU A 113 2.42 8.19 -6.75
N ARG A 114 1.44 8.55 -5.95
CA ARG A 114 0.78 7.63 -5.03
C ARG A 114 -0.11 6.63 -5.77
N ILE A 115 -0.81 7.04 -6.84
CA ILE A 115 -1.59 6.11 -7.65
C ILE A 115 -0.72 5.09 -8.37
N LYS A 116 0.47 5.47 -8.82
CA LYS A 116 1.44 4.52 -9.39
C LYS A 116 1.80 3.42 -8.41
N LYS A 117 2.10 3.79 -7.16
CA LYS A 117 2.40 2.83 -6.09
C LYS A 117 1.23 1.87 -5.83
N PHE A 118 0.01 2.40 -5.77
CA PHE A 118 -1.20 1.60 -5.65
C PHE A 118 -1.34 0.58 -6.79
N LEU A 119 -1.19 1.04 -8.03
CA LEU A 119 -1.31 0.22 -9.24
C LEU A 119 -0.21 -0.85 -9.37
N MET A 120 0.95 -0.65 -8.74
CA MET A 120 2.01 -1.66 -8.70
C MET A 120 1.63 -2.90 -7.89
N TYR A 121 0.86 -2.73 -6.84
CA TYR A 121 0.63 -3.79 -5.85
C TYR A 121 -0.81 -4.26 -5.73
N PHE A 122 -1.80 -3.40 -5.96
CA PHE A 122 -3.21 -3.75 -5.82
C PHE A 122 -3.77 -4.29 -7.14
N LYS A 123 -4.22 -5.55 -7.14
CA LYS A 123 -4.78 -6.18 -8.33
C LYS A 123 -6.22 -5.74 -8.56
N LEU A 124 -6.45 -5.08 -9.68
CA LEU A 124 -7.76 -4.60 -10.11
C LEU A 124 -8.55 -5.69 -10.86
N THR A 125 -9.88 -5.67 -10.70
CA THR A 125 -10.79 -6.41 -11.58
C THR A 125 -10.83 -5.75 -12.97
N PRO A 126 -11.32 -6.46 -14.03
CA PRO A 126 -11.48 -5.85 -15.35
C PRO A 126 -12.33 -4.58 -15.36
N GLU A 127 -13.41 -4.56 -14.57
CA GLU A 127 -14.30 -3.40 -14.41
C GLU A 127 -13.57 -2.22 -13.76
N GLU A 128 -12.82 -2.48 -12.70
CA GLU A 128 -12.01 -1.47 -12.01
C GLU A 128 -10.90 -0.93 -12.92
N LYS A 129 -10.22 -1.77 -13.69
CA LYS A 129 -9.23 -1.33 -14.69
C LYS A 129 -9.84 -0.34 -15.67
N ASN A 130 -11.05 -0.59 -16.14
CA ASN A 130 -11.76 0.32 -17.04
C ASN A 130 -12.03 1.68 -16.39
N ILE A 131 -12.39 1.71 -15.11
CA ILE A 131 -12.56 2.95 -14.37
C ILE A 131 -11.26 3.76 -14.34
N PHE A 132 -10.14 3.11 -14.01
CA PHE A 132 -8.84 3.78 -13.97
C PHE A 132 -8.35 4.21 -15.37
N LYS A 133 -8.48 3.35 -16.37
CA LYS A 133 -8.12 3.69 -17.76
C LYS A 133 -8.91 4.89 -18.29
N ASN A 134 -10.19 4.96 -17.97
CA ASN A 134 -11.02 6.09 -18.37
C ASN A 134 -10.64 7.38 -17.64
N LYS A 135 -10.40 7.31 -16.32
CA LYS A 135 -9.95 8.47 -15.53
C LYS A 135 -8.63 9.04 -16.05
N TYR A 136 -7.68 8.17 -16.37
CA TYR A 136 -6.31 8.55 -16.76
C TYR A 136 -6.06 8.48 -18.27
N LYS A 137 -7.11 8.52 -19.11
CA LYS A 137 -7.03 8.42 -20.58
C LYS A 137 -6.05 9.40 -21.23
N ASP A 138 -5.88 10.59 -20.65
CA ASP A 138 -4.98 11.64 -21.14
C ASP A 138 -3.60 11.63 -20.44
N ARG A 139 -3.33 10.66 -19.56
CA ARG A 139 -2.09 10.54 -18.80
C ARG A 139 -1.37 9.25 -19.14
N GLN A 140 -0.58 9.28 -20.23
CA GLN A 140 0.09 8.09 -20.78
C GLN A 140 1.01 7.40 -19.75
N HIS A 141 1.68 8.14 -18.90
CA HIS A 141 2.56 7.55 -17.88
C HIS A 141 1.81 6.69 -16.85
N ILE A 142 0.58 7.04 -16.50
CA ILE A 142 -0.26 6.22 -15.61
C ILE A 142 -0.84 5.02 -16.38
N LEU A 143 -1.28 5.22 -17.61
CA LEU A 143 -1.73 4.12 -18.46
C LEU A 143 -0.64 3.07 -18.68
N ASN A 144 0.62 3.47 -18.76
CA ASN A 144 1.75 2.55 -18.84
C ASN A 144 1.93 1.71 -17.56
N PHE A 145 1.68 2.28 -16.39
CA PHE A 145 1.64 1.53 -15.12
C PHE A 145 0.53 0.50 -15.10
N ILE A 146 -0.66 0.85 -15.56
CA ILE A 146 -1.79 -0.09 -15.67
C ILE A 146 -1.42 -1.21 -16.65
N ALA A 147 -0.91 -0.89 -17.83
CA ALA A 147 -0.53 -1.88 -18.83
C ALA A 147 0.53 -2.85 -18.30
N TYR A 148 1.56 -2.34 -17.65
CA TYR A 148 2.66 -3.16 -17.13
C TYR A 148 2.26 -4.01 -15.93
N TYR A 149 1.72 -3.37 -14.89
CA TYR A 149 1.46 -4.04 -13.61
C TYR A 149 0.12 -4.77 -13.54
N GLN A 150 -0.89 -4.28 -14.24
CA GLN A 150 -2.24 -4.85 -14.21
C GLN A 150 -2.52 -5.78 -15.40
N ASP A 151 -2.06 -5.43 -16.61
CA ASP A 151 -2.31 -6.20 -17.83
C ASP A 151 -1.14 -7.11 -18.22
N GLY A 152 -0.01 -7.02 -17.52
CA GLY A 152 1.17 -7.85 -17.79
C GLY A 152 1.94 -7.47 -19.07
N ASP A 153 1.74 -6.29 -19.63
CA ASP A 153 2.47 -5.77 -20.79
C ASP A 153 3.91 -5.39 -20.40
N LYS A 154 4.83 -6.32 -20.53
CA LYS A 154 6.24 -6.15 -20.16
C LYS A 154 6.98 -5.10 -20.99
N GLU A 155 6.42 -4.66 -22.13
CA GLU A 155 7.02 -3.66 -23.01
C GLU A 155 6.46 -2.24 -22.81
N ALA A 156 5.49 -2.06 -21.92
CA ALA A 156 4.82 -0.77 -21.69
C ALA A 156 5.80 0.39 -21.42
N PHE A 157 6.89 0.14 -20.67
CA PHE A 157 7.92 1.14 -20.38
C PHE A 157 9.00 1.23 -21.46
N THR A 158 9.36 0.13 -22.13
CA THR A 158 10.36 0.10 -23.21
C THR A 158 9.94 0.92 -24.43
N HIS A 159 8.66 0.95 -24.75
CA HIS A 159 8.10 1.81 -25.79
C HIS A 159 8.30 3.30 -25.47
N ARG A 160 8.26 3.68 -24.20
CA ARG A 160 8.51 5.06 -23.74
C ARG A 160 9.97 5.45 -23.90
N GLU A 161 10.90 4.58 -23.50
CA GLU A 161 12.33 4.82 -23.63
C GLU A 161 12.75 4.96 -25.10
N LYS A 162 12.23 4.12 -25.98
CA LYS A 162 12.43 4.22 -27.44
C LYS A 162 11.89 5.52 -28.03
N ARG A 163 10.79 6.08 -27.50
CA ARG A 163 10.25 7.37 -27.95
C ARG A 163 11.08 8.56 -27.47
N LEU A 164 11.64 8.47 -26.27
CA LEU A 164 12.52 9.52 -25.70
C LEU A 164 13.89 9.54 -26.40
N SER A 165 14.42 8.38 -26.75
CA SER A 165 15.68 8.29 -27.51
C SER A 165 15.53 8.85 -28.94
N LYS A 166 14.38 8.64 -29.61
CA LYS A 166 14.10 9.24 -30.93
C LYS A 166 13.92 10.76 -30.90
N LYS A 167 13.45 11.34 -29.78
CA LYS A 167 13.35 12.80 -29.61
C LYS A 167 14.67 13.48 -29.31
N LYS A 168 15.67 12.75 -28.79
CA LYS A 168 17.03 13.28 -28.54
C LYS A 168 17.93 13.23 -29.78
N THR A 169 17.57 12.51 -30.83
CA THR A 169 18.31 12.38 -32.08
C THR A 169 17.76 13.28 -33.21
N MET A 170 16.75 14.06 -32.92
CA MET A 170 16.25 15.14 -33.77
C MET A 170 16.63 16.49 -33.19
#